data_5ea5682dc60111f5c0fa0f18ca0cb707
#
_entry.id   5ea5682dc60111f5c0fa0f18ca0cb707
#
_cell.length_a   1.000
_cell.length_b   1.000
_cell.length_c   1.000
_cell.angle_alpha   90.00
_cell.angle_beta   90.00
_cell.angle_gamma   90.00
#
_symmetry.space_group_name_H-M   'P 1'
#
loop_
_entity.id
_entity.type
_entity.pdbx_description
1 polymer ?
#
loop_
_entity_poly.entity_id
_entity_poly.type
_entity_poly.pdbx_seq_one_letter_code
_entity_poly.pdbx_strand_id
1 'polypeptide(L)'
;MKPIWHLFYKEWIKTRTAFFCSLLVGVGVVFYIFIGVENKITLMGAKNYTLNILYSNPPVIYYSLLRYLPLLAAVSIGISQYVPEVAQRRIRLTLHLPVGNRTLFIGMAFYGLLLITIFNAIVLGFFLWKNSFIFPSEVTIPVRHTVWGWFLAGYWVYNYIAFTALEPNRLRQLFYALTGLIVLSLYFYDVPFHGAYGSSTP
;
A
#
# COMPACT_ATOMS: atom_id res chain seq x y z
N MET A 1 17.79 17.67 -19.01
CA MET A 1 17.54 16.40 -18.26
C MET A 1 18.20 16.35 -16.85
N LYS A 2 19.27 17.09 -16.60
CA LYS A 2 19.95 17.12 -15.27
C LYS A 2 19.09 17.57 -14.06
N PRO A 3 18.17 18.58 -14.15
CA PRO A 3 17.43 19.06 -12.97
C PRO A 3 16.44 18.05 -12.37
N ILE A 4 15.81 17.19 -13.19
CA ILE A 4 14.85 16.19 -12.71
C ILE A 4 15.55 15.07 -11.91
N TRP A 5 16.76 14.68 -12.33
CA TRP A 5 17.55 13.67 -11.62
C TRP A 5 17.97 14.14 -10.22
N HIS A 6 18.37 15.41 -10.09
CA HIS A 6 18.70 16.00 -8.79
C HIS A 6 17.46 16.08 -7.88
N LEU A 7 16.27 16.33 -8.44
CA LEU A 7 15.02 16.29 -7.69
C LEU A 7 14.75 14.88 -7.15
N PHE A 8 14.86 13.85 -7.97
CA PHE A 8 14.65 12.45 -7.55
C PHE A 8 15.67 12.01 -6.50
N TYR A 9 16.92 12.40 -6.64
CA TYR A 9 17.96 12.10 -5.65
C TYR A 9 17.68 12.78 -4.28
N LYS A 10 17.24 14.04 -4.30
CA LYS A 10 16.79 14.76 -3.09
C LYS A 10 15.63 14.02 -2.41
N GLU A 11 14.62 13.59 -3.18
CA GLU A 11 13.48 12.87 -2.65
C GLU A 11 13.89 11.48 -2.10
N TRP A 12 14.82 10.79 -2.76
CA TRP A 12 15.35 9.52 -2.30
C TRP A 12 16.01 9.61 -0.92
N ILE A 13 16.84 10.61 -0.69
CA ILE A 13 17.52 10.79 0.61
C ILE A 13 16.50 10.93 1.76
N LYS A 14 15.37 11.59 1.53
CA LYS A 14 14.31 11.76 2.53
C LYS A 14 13.50 10.49 2.79
N THR A 15 13.18 9.76 1.74
CA THR A 15 12.20 8.66 1.79
C THR A 15 12.84 7.28 1.96
N ARG A 16 14.15 7.14 1.72
CA ARG A 16 14.84 5.84 1.73
C ARG A 16 14.63 5.05 3.02
N THR A 17 14.73 5.70 4.17
CA THR A 17 14.55 5.04 5.48
C THR A 17 13.11 4.55 5.66
N ALA A 18 12.13 5.38 5.36
CA ALA A 18 10.71 5.01 5.42
C ALA A 18 10.39 3.86 4.45
N PHE A 19 10.96 3.92 3.22
CA PHE A 19 10.78 2.87 2.22
C PHE A 19 11.37 1.53 2.68
N PHE A 20 12.62 1.50 3.13
CA PHE A 20 13.24 0.25 3.58
C PHE A 20 12.59 -0.32 4.85
N CYS A 21 12.21 0.53 5.82
CA CYS A 21 11.45 0.09 6.99
C CYS A 21 10.09 -0.52 6.59
N SER A 22 9.34 0.15 5.72
CA SER A 22 8.07 -0.37 5.22
C SER A 22 8.24 -1.69 4.48
N LEU A 23 9.28 -1.81 3.65
CA LEU A 23 9.58 -3.01 2.89
C LEU A 23 9.96 -4.19 3.81
N LEU A 24 10.77 -3.94 4.82
CA LEU A 24 11.14 -4.93 5.81
C LEU A 24 9.90 -5.44 6.57
N VAL A 25 9.05 -4.53 7.02
CA VAL A 25 7.78 -4.88 7.66
C VAL A 25 6.88 -5.65 6.70
N GLY A 26 6.77 -5.20 5.45
CA GLY A 26 5.95 -5.87 4.43
C GLY A 26 6.36 -7.31 4.17
N VAL A 27 7.66 -7.53 3.95
CA VAL A 27 8.22 -8.87 3.74
C VAL A 27 8.07 -9.71 5.02
N GLY A 28 8.34 -9.14 6.20
CA GLY A 28 8.18 -9.81 7.49
C GLY A 28 6.75 -10.31 7.74
N VAL A 29 5.74 -9.47 7.40
CA VAL A 29 4.33 -9.86 7.52
C VAL A 29 3.98 -10.99 6.55
N VAL A 30 4.49 -10.96 5.32
CA VAL A 30 4.27 -12.07 4.37
C VAL A 30 4.86 -13.37 4.91
N PHE A 31 6.08 -13.36 5.46
CA PHE A 31 6.65 -14.54 6.11
C PHE A 31 5.79 -15.01 7.29
N TYR A 32 5.35 -14.10 8.15
CA TYR A 32 4.49 -14.43 9.29
C TYR A 32 3.18 -15.12 8.86
N ILE A 33 2.53 -14.61 7.79
CA ILE A 33 1.32 -15.23 7.23
C ILE A 33 1.60 -16.66 6.80
N PHE A 34 2.69 -16.92 6.07
CA PHE A 34 2.99 -18.25 5.56
C PHE A 34 3.44 -19.22 6.65
N ILE A 35 4.14 -18.78 7.68
CA ILE A 35 4.42 -19.61 8.88
C ILE A 35 3.09 -20.04 9.52
N GLY A 36 2.14 -19.12 9.65
CA GLY A 36 0.81 -19.45 10.16
C GLY A 36 0.04 -20.45 9.28
N VAL A 37 0.17 -20.34 7.96
CA VAL A 37 -0.42 -21.30 6.99
C VAL A 37 0.24 -22.68 7.12
N GLU A 38 1.57 -22.74 7.14
CA GLU A 38 2.33 -23.99 7.27
C GLU A 38 1.97 -24.73 8.58
N ASN A 39 1.87 -24.02 9.69
CA ASN A 39 1.43 -24.58 10.96
C ASN A 39 0.03 -25.19 10.89
N LYS A 40 -0.93 -24.49 10.24
CA LYS A 40 -2.30 -25.00 10.06
C LYS A 40 -2.36 -26.21 9.13
N ILE A 41 -1.56 -26.22 8.08
CA ILE A 41 -1.43 -27.36 7.17
C ILE A 41 -0.87 -28.60 7.91
N THR A 42 0.11 -28.40 8.79
CA THR A 42 0.68 -29.49 9.61
C THR A 42 -0.35 -30.07 10.59
N LEU A 43 -1.21 -29.23 11.17
CA LEU A 43 -2.23 -29.68 12.13
C LEU A 43 -3.44 -30.35 11.48
N MET A 44 -3.92 -29.83 10.36
CA MET A 44 -5.18 -30.27 9.74
C MET A 44 -4.99 -31.12 8.48
N GLY A 45 -3.79 -31.12 7.92
CA GLY A 45 -3.50 -31.66 6.59
C GLY A 45 -3.83 -30.66 5.47
N ALA A 46 -3.05 -30.68 4.39
CA ALA A 46 -3.20 -29.72 3.28
C ALA A 46 -4.59 -29.74 2.63
N LYS A 47 -5.15 -30.94 2.41
CA LYS A 47 -6.48 -31.09 1.79
C LYS A 47 -7.58 -30.50 2.66
N ASN A 48 -7.60 -30.81 3.96
CA ASN A 48 -8.62 -30.33 4.88
C ASN A 48 -8.55 -28.82 5.09
N TYR A 49 -7.32 -28.28 5.16
CA TYR A 49 -7.13 -26.84 5.28
C TYR A 49 -7.62 -26.08 4.02
N THR A 50 -7.32 -26.59 2.83
CA THR A 50 -7.81 -26.00 1.56
C THR A 50 -9.34 -26.06 1.48
N LEU A 51 -9.95 -27.19 1.85
CA LEU A 51 -11.41 -27.31 1.91
C LEU A 51 -12.02 -26.34 2.94
N ASN A 52 -11.35 -26.15 4.07
CA ASN A 52 -11.79 -25.19 5.08
C ASN A 52 -11.77 -23.75 4.54
N ILE A 53 -10.75 -23.35 3.78
CA ILE A 53 -10.68 -22.03 3.15
C ILE A 53 -11.84 -21.83 2.16
N LEU A 54 -12.17 -22.86 1.36
CA LEU A 54 -13.18 -22.78 0.30
C LEU A 54 -14.62 -22.81 0.81
N TYR A 55 -14.89 -23.63 1.84
CA TYR A 55 -16.26 -23.96 2.28
C TYR A 55 -16.62 -23.49 3.69
N SER A 56 -15.71 -22.85 4.43
CA SER A 56 -16.04 -22.36 5.78
C SER A 56 -17.00 -21.17 5.73
N ASN A 57 -17.93 -21.16 6.68
CA ASN A 57 -18.83 -20.03 6.90
C ASN A 57 -18.77 -19.64 8.40
N PRO A 58 -18.20 -18.47 8.76
CA PRO A 58 -17.64 -17.42 7.91
C PRO A 58 -16.34 -17.83 7.19
N PRO A 59 -16.02 -17.21 6.02
CA PRO A 59 -14.84 -17.54 5.24
C PRO A 59 -13.53 -17.24 5.98
N VAL A 60 -12.58 -18.16 5.90
CA VAL A 60 -11.27 -18.02 6.53
C VAL A 60 -10.33 -17.19 5.64
N ILE A 61 -10.08 -15.94 6.01
CA ILE A 61 -9.14 -15.05 5.30
C ILE A 61 -7.80 -15.09 6.03
N TYR A 62 -6.89 -16.00 5.62
CA TYR A 62 -5.57 -16.16 6.25
C TYR A 62 -4.62 -14.97 5.98
N TYR A 63 -4.89 -14.19 4.95
CA TYR A 63 -4.07 -13.05 4.50
C TYR A 63 -4.62 -11.67 4.92
N SER A 64 -5.51 -11.61 5.91
CA SER A 64 -6.17 -10.36 6.34
C SER A 64 -5.19 -9.23 6.72
N LEU A 65 -4.02 -9.56 7.24
CA LEU A 65 -2.98 -8.58 7.59
C LEU A 65 -2.42 -7.84 6.36
N LEU A 66 -2.51 -8.44 5.18
CA LEU A 66 -1.98 -7.85 3.95
C LEU A 66 -2.66 -6.52 3.59
N ARG A 67 -3.92 -6.33 3.99
CA ARG A 67 -4.69 -5.11 3.71
C ARG A 67 -4.07 -3.84 4.30
N TYR A 68 -3.34 -3.97 5.41
CA TYR A 68 -2.73 -2.82 6.09
C TYR A 68 -1.37 -2.42 5.51
N LEU A 69 -0.68 -3.30 4.78
CA LEU A 69 0.66 -3.07 4.28
C LEU A 69 0.76 -1.91 3.27
N PRO A 70 -0.07 -1.86 2.21
CA PRO A 70 -0.03 -0.75 1.26
C PRO A 70 -0.41 0.59 1.90
N LEU A 71 -1.28 0.58 2.92
CA LEU A 71 -1.64 1.78 3.67
C LEU A 71 -0.45 2.28 4.49
N LEU A 72 0.20 1.39 5.24
CA LEU A 72 1.35 1.72 6.06
C LEU A 72 2.50 2.26 5.20
N ALA A 73 2.78 1.63 4.06
CA ALA A 73 3.78 2.10 3.11
C ALA A 73 3.42 3.48 2.54
N ALA A 74 2.16 3.68 2.12
CA ALA A 74 1.69 4.95 1.59
C ALA A 74 1.79 6.08 2.61
N VAL A 75 1.40 5.82 3.87
CA VAL A 75 1.48 6.79 4.97
C VAL A 75 2.94 7.12 5.29
N SER A 76 3.80 6.12 5.47
CA SER A 76 5.20 6.35 5.84
C SER A 76 5.98 7.08 4.74
N ILE A 77 5.81 6.70 3.47
CA ILE A 77 6.44 7.36 2.32
C ILE A 77 5.89 8.78 2.15
N GLY A 78 4.55 8.95 2.18
CA GLY A 78 3.92 10.25 2.03
C GLY A 78 4.32 11.23 3.12
N ILE A 79 4.29 10.81 4.38
CA ILE A 79 4.74 11.65 5.52
C ILE A 79 6.22 12.02 5.37
N SER A 80 7.09 11.05 5.10
CA SER A 80 8.54 11.31 4.97
C SER A 80 8.87 12.25 3.81
N GLN A 81 8.06 12.25 2.77
CA GLN A 81 8.23 13.10 1.60
C GLN A 81 7.71 14.53 1.80
N TYR A 82 6.46 14.68 2.26
CA TYR A 82 5.78 15.97 2.26
C TYR A 82 5.92 16.75 3.57
N VAL A 83 5.96 16.08 4.74
CA VAL A 83 6.01 16.78 6.02
C VAL A 83 7.29 17.63 6.17
N PRO A 84 8.50 17.16 5.82
CA PRO A 84 9.70 18.01 5.91
C PRO A 84 9.65 19.22 4.99
N GLU A 85 9.02 19.10 3.81
CA GLU A 85 8.89 20.22 2.86
C GLU A 85 7.97 21.33 3.41
N VAL A 86 6.88 20.95 4.07
CA VAL A 86 5.92 21.89 4.64
C VAL A 86 6.45 22.48 5.95
N ALA A 87 6.92 21.64 6.88
CA ALA A 87 7.38 22.06 8.21
C ALA A 87 8.60 22.99 8.14
N GLN A 88 9.53 22.73 7.26
CA GLN A 88 10.75 23.52 7.09
C GLN A 88 10.60 24.65 6.08
N ARG A 89 9.39 24.90 5.56
CA ARG A 89 9.10 25.92 4.54
C ARG A 89 9.99 25.78 3.28
N ARG A 90 10.56 24.61 3.04
CA ARG A 90 11.45 24.33 1.89
C ARG A 90 10.73 24.45 0.56
N ILE A 91 9.40 24.29 0.53
CA ILE A 91 8.57 24.54 -0.66
C ILE A 91 8.86 25.92 -1.24
N ARG A 92 9.00 26.97 -0.39
CA ARG A 92 9.32 28.32 -0.88
C ARG A 92 10.67 28.40 -1.59
N LEU A 93 11.69 27.73 -1.06
CA LEU A 93 13.01 27.66 -1.69
C LEU A 93 12.98 26.88 -3.00
N THR A 94 12.16 25.82 -3.05
CA THR A 94 12.02 24.98 -4.24
C THR A 94 11.27 25.71 -5.36
N LEU A 95 10.36 26.64 -5.03
CA LEU A 95 9.63 27.48 -5.99
C LEU A 95 10.54 28.54 -6.65
N HIS A 96 11.70 28.87 -6.08
CA HIS A 96 12.68 29.79 -6.69
C HIS A 96 13.64 29.10 -7.69
N LEU A 97 13.52 27.76 -7.85
CA LEU A 97 14.29 27.09 -8.88
C LEU A 97 13.78 27.46 -10.29
N PRO A 98 14.68 27.53 -11.28
CA PRO A 98 14.29 27.85 -12.67
C PRO A 98 13.57 26.68 -13.36
N VAL A 99 12.64 26.05 -12.65
CA VAL A 99 11.79 24.93 -13.12
C VAL A 99 10.34 25.30 -12.82
N GLY A 100 9.46 25.08 -13.76
CA GLY A 100 8.04 25.39 -13.58
C GLY A 100 7.43 24.66 -12.39
N ASN A 101 6.66 25.37 -11.58
CA ASN A 101 6.04 24.85 -10.34
C ASN A 101 5.25 23.55 -10.59
N ARG A 102 4.54 23.47 -11.72
CA ARG A 102 3.77 22.25 -12.10
C ARG A 102 4.69 21.05 -12.27
N THR A 103 5.82 21.22 -12.94
CA THR A 103 6.80 20.15 -13.16
C THR A 103 7.40 19.64 -11.86
N LEU A 104 7.63 20.52 -10.89
CA LEU A 104 8.13 20.16 -9.56
C LEU A 104 7.12 19.28 -8.81
N PHE A 105 5.86 19.73 -8.70
CA PHE A 105 4.84 18.96 -7.98
C PHE A 105 4.53 17.61 -8.64
N ILE A 106 4.42 17.60 -9.96
CA ILE A 106 4.22 16.35 -10.73
C ILE A 106 5.41 15.42 -10.54
N GLY A 107 6.65 15.94 -10.58
CA GLY A 107 7.85 15.15 -10.37
C GLY A 107 7.91 14.52 -8.98
N MET A 108 7.55 15.27 -7.93
CA MET A 108 7.48 14.77 -6.55
C MET A 108 6.40 13.67 -6.41
N ALA A 109 5.20 13.91 -6.94
CA ALA A 109 4.11 12.95 -6.90
C ALA A 109 4.47 11.67 -7.67
N PHE A 110 5.01 11.80 -8.87
CA PHE A 110 5.45 10.67 -9.70
C PHE A 110 6.52 9.82 -9.00
N TYR A 111 7.49 10.48 -8.35
CA TYR A 111 8.51 9.78 -7.59
C TYR A 111 7.93 8.93 -6.44
N GLY A 112 7.00 9.48 -5.64
CA GLY A 112 6.38 8.72 -4.56
C GLY A 112 5.47 7.58 -5.06
N LEU A 113 4.74 7.80 -6.15
CA LEU A 113 3.96 6.74 -6.81
C LEU A 113 4.87 5.62 -7.32
N LEU A 114 6.05 5.96 -7.85
CA LEU A 114 7.05 4.98 -8.27
C LEU A 114 7.55 4.14 -7.09
N LEU A 115 7.85 4.75 -5.95
CA LEU A 115 8.26 4.01 -4.74
C LEU A 115 7.16 3.06 -4.25
N ILE A 116 5.90 3.51 -4.23
CA ILE A 116 4.76 2.64 -3.85
C ILE A 116 4.59 1.49 -4.85
N THR A 117 4.79 1.76 -6.14
CA THR A 117 4.73 0.71 -7.18
C THR A 117 5.82 -0.34 -6.95
N ILE A 118 7.05 0.07 -6.64
CA ILE A 118 8.14 -0.85 -6.34
C ILE A 118 7.83 -1.65 -5.07
N PHE A 119 7.35 -1.00 -4.01
CA PHE A 119 6.93 -1.67 -2.78
C PHE A 119 5.84 -2.72 -3.06
N ASN A 120 4.79 -2.32 -3.76
CA ASN A 120 3.68 -3.20 -4.13
C ASN A 120 4.16 -4.38 -5.00
N ALA A 121 5.01 -4.12 -5.98
CA ALA A 121 5.55 -5.18 -6.85
C ALA A 121 6.36 -6.22 -6.05
N ILE A 122 7.17 -5.78 -5.10
CA ILE A 122 7.99 -6.69 -4.27
C ILE A 122 7.09 -7.49 -3.31
N VAL A 123 6.27 -6.81 -2.52
CA VAL A 123 5.49 -7.45 -1.44
C VAL A 123 4.38 -8.33 -2.01
N LEU A 124 3.59 -7.78 -2.96
CA LEU A 124 2.52 -8.52 -3.61
C LEU A 124 3.07 -9.64 -4.49
N GLY A 125 4.13 -9.37 -5.25
CA GLY A 125 4.77 -10.38 -6.10
C GLY A 125 5.30 -11.56 -5.27
N PHE A 126 5.97 -11.28 -4.14
CA PHE A 126 6.46 -12.32 -3.22
C PHE A 126 5.32 -13.11 -2.59
N PHE A 127 4.25 -12.42 -2.15
CA PHE A 127 3.07 -13.08 -1.59
C PHE A 127 2.39 -13.99 -2.62
N LEU A 128 2.09 -13.50 -3.83
CA LEU A 128 1.43 -14.28 -4.87
C LEU A 128 2.29 -15.44 -5.37
N TRP A 129 3.60 -15.22 -5.48
CA TRP A 129 4.54 -16.25 -5.85
C TRP A 129 4.51 -17.41 -4.83
N LYS A 130 4.67 -17.12 -3.54
CA LYS A 130 4.62 -18.18 -2.51
C LYS A 130 3.23 -18.81 -2.41
N ASN A 131 2.17 -18.04 -2.58
CA ASN A 131 0.79 -18.55 -2.54
C ASN A 131 0.52 -19.58 -3.65
N SER A 132 1.03 -19.36 -4.86
CA SER A 132 0.84 -20.28 -5.99
C SER A 132 1.54 -21.63 -5.82
N PHE A 133 2.55 -21.73 -4.93
CA PHE A 133 3.19 -23.01 -4.61
C PHE A 133 2.42 -23.83 -3.58
N ILE A 134 1.62 -23.18 -2.73
CA ILE A 134 0.97 -23.85 -1.59
C ILE A 134 -0.48 -24.21 -1.95
N PHE A 135 -1.17 -23.33 -2.67
CA PHE A 135 -2.59 -23.47 -2.94
C PHE A 135 -2.89 -23.70 -4.43
N PRO A 136 -3.96 -24.46 -4.74
CA PRO A 136 -4.45 -24.63 -6.10
C PRO A 136 -5.05 -23.32 -6.66
N SER A 137 -5.30 -23.31 -7.97
CA SER A 137 -5.81 -22.15 -8.71
C SER A 137 -7.14 -21.62 -8.17
N GLU A 138 -8.00 -22.50 -7.70
CA GLU A 138 -9.33 -22.20 -7.16
C GLU A 138 -9.27 -21.27 -5.93
N VAL A 139 -8.20 -21.35 -5.13
CA VAL A 139 -7.95 -20.46 -4.01
C VAL A 139 -7.14 -19.23 -4.45
N THR A 140 -6.13 -19.43 -5.30
CA THR A 140 -5.18 -18.37 -5.67
C THR A 140 -5.83 -17.26 -6.50
N ILE A 141 -6.79 -17.59 -7.40
CA ILE A 141 -7.45 -16.58 -8.26
C ILE A 141 -8.31 -15.60 -7.44
N PRO A 142 -9.23 -16.03 -6.56
CA PRO A 142 -10.00 -15.12 -5.72
C PRO A 142 -9.11 -14.28 -4.77
N VAL A 143 -8.08 -14.91 -4.18
CA VAL A 143 -7.10 -14.21 -3.33
C VAL A 143 -6.41 -13.07 -4.10
N ARG A 144 -5.96 -13.34 -5.33
CA ARG A 144 -5.32 -12.32 -6.17
C ARG A 144 -6.24 -11.13 -6.42
N HIS A 145 -7.52 -11.35 -6.75
CA HIS A 145 -8.47 -10.26 -6.97
C HIS A 145 -8.68 -9.42 -5.72
N THR A 146 -8.85 -10.05 -4.55
CA THR A 146 -9.03 -9.35 -3.28
C THR A 146 -7.80 -8.52 -2.90
N VAL A 147 -6.62 -9.12 -2.96
CA VAL A 147 -5.37 -8.46 -2.56
C VAL A 147 -5.02 -7.32 -3.50
N TRP A 148 -5.27 -7.47 -4.80
CA TRP A 148 -5.03 -6.41 -5.78
C TRP A 148 -5.82 -5.13 -5.45
N GLY A 149 -7.09 -5.27 -5.06
CA GLY A 149 -7.91 -4.14 -4.61
C GLY A 149 -7.29 -3.41 -3.40
N TRP A 150 -6.80 -4.15 -2.41
CA TRP A 150 -6.16 -3.54 -1.24
C TRP A 150 -4.88 -2.78 -1.58
N PHE A 151 -4.09 -3.29 -2.51
CA PHE A 151 -2.87 -2.61 -2.94
C PHE A 151 -3.16 -1.34 -3.74
N LEU A 152 -4.27 -1.29 -4.49
CA LEU A 152 -4.72 -0.06 -5.15
C LEU A 152 -5.10 1.03 -4.16
N ALA A 153 -5.66 0.68 -3.00
CA ALA A 153 -5.95 1.65 -1.94
C ALA A 153 -4.71 2.41 -1.47
N GLY A 154 -3.53 1.78 -1.49
CA GLY A 154 -2.28 2.44 -1.13
C GLY A 154 -1.96 3.65 -2.02
N TYR A 155 -2.20 3.57 -3.33
CA TYR A 155 -2.00 4.71 -4.25
C TYR A 155 -2.96 5.87 -3.93
N TRP A 156 -4.20 5.53 -3.59
CA TRP A 156 -5.18 6.53 -3.20
C TRP A 156 -4.78 7.24 -1.91
N VAL A 157 -4.38 6.48 -0.88
CA VAL A 157 -3.94 7.02 0.40
C VAL A 157 -2.71 7.92 0.25
N TYR A 158 -1.73 7.53 -0.56
CA TYR A 158 -0.56 8.37 -0.81
C TYR A 158 -0.94 9.72 -1.43
N ASN A 159 -1.75 9.72 -2.50
CA ASN A 159 -2.21 10.96 -3.12
C ASN A 159 -2.99 11.83 -2.13
N TYR A 160 -3.81 11.20 -1.29
CA TYR A 160 -4.58 11.89 -0.29
C TYR A 160 -3.72 12.56 0.78
N ILE A 161 -2.65 11.89 1.21
CA ILE A 161 -1.65 12.46 2.11
C ILE A 161 -0.93 13.65 1.46
N ALA A 162 -0.59 13.53 0.18
CA ALA A 162 0.01 14.63 -0.56
C ALA A 162 -0.89 15.87 -0.58
N PHE A 163 -2.18 15.70 -0.90
CA PHE A 163 -3.18 16.77 -0.86
C PHE A 163 -3.31 17.38 0.54
N THR A 164 -3.45 16.55 1.55
CA THR A 164 -3.62 16.99 2.94
C THR A 164 -2.39 17.75 3.44
N ALA A 165 -1.20 17.25 3.15
CA ALA A 165 0.05 17.89 3.60
C ALA A 165 0.32 19.22 2.92
N LEU A 166 -0.08 19.39 1.66
CA LEU A 166 0.13 20.63 0.89
C LEU A 166 -0.90 21.71 1.17
N GLU A 167 -1.99 21.42 1.87
CA GLU A 167 -3.01 22.41 2.20
C GLU A 167 -2.49 23.40 3.24
N PRO A 168 -2.46 24.73 2.94
CA PRO A 168 -1.92 25.73 3.85
C PRO A 168 -2.86 26.05 5.03
N ASN A 169 -4.16 25.81 4.90
CA ASN A 169 -5.16 26.09 5.93
C ASN A 169 -5.35 24.88 6.85
N ARG A 170 -5.00 25.03 8.14
CA ARG A 170 -5.08 23.95 9.13
C ARG A 170 -6.48 23.36 9.32
N LEU A 171 -7.53 24.18 9.23
CA LEU A 171 -8.90 23.69 9.33
C LEU A 171 -9.29 22.81 8.14
N ARG A 172 -8.91 23.23 6.92
CA ARG A 172 -9.12 22.43 5.71
C ARG A 172 -8.28 21.16 5.73
N GLN A 173 -7.05 21.23 6.22
CA GLN A 173 -6.17 20.08 6.40
C GLN A 173 -6.82 19.03 7.32
N LEU A 174 -7.38 19.46 8.47
CA LEU A 174 -8.09 18.57 9.38
C LEU A 174 -9.34 17.96 8.71
N PHE A 175 -10.11 18.78 7.99
CA PHE A 175 -11.30 18.32 7.28
C PHE A 175 -10.95 17.27 6.22
N TYR A 176 -9.91 17.51 5.42
CA TYR A 176 -9.42 16.50 4.47
C TYR A 176 -8.93 15.25 5.17
N ALA A 177 -8.16 15.35 6.25
CA ALA A 177 -7.72 14.17 7.01
C ALA A 177 -8.90 13.32 7.50
N LEU A 178 -9.93 13.94 8.06
CA LEU A 178 -11.14 13.25 8.53
C LEU A 178 -11.93 12.60 7.39
N THR A 179 -12.15 13.31 6.28
CA THR A 179 -12.85 12.76 5.12
C THR A 179 -12.08 11.58 4.52
N GLY A 180 -10.75 11.66 4.48
CA GLY A 180 -9.91 10.55 4.03
C GLY A 180 -10.03 9.31 4.90
N LEU A 181 -10.06 9.47 6.21
CA LEU A 181 -10.28 8.36 7.14
C LEU A 181 -11.66 7.73 6.96
N ILE A 182 -12.71 8.55 6.76
CA ILE A 182 -14.06 8.03 6.52
C ILE A 182 -14.11 7.21 5.23
N VAL A 183 -13.58 7.75 4.12
CA VAL A 183 -13.57 7.05 2.83
C VAL A 183 -12.76 5.75 2.94
N LEU A 184 -11.62 5.79 3.65
CA LEU A 184 -10.81 4.62 3.86
C LEU A 184 -11.55 3.57 4.70
N SER A 185 -12.25 3.97 5.76
CA SER A 185 -13.04 3.06 6.56
C SER A 185 -14.17 2.41 5.78
N LEU A 186 -14.84 3.16 4.90
CA LEU A 186 -15.87 2.64 4.01
C LEU A 186 -15.29 1.66 2.98
N TYR A 187 -14.10 1.94 2.43
CA TYR A 187 -13.44 1.04 1.49
C TYR A 187 -13.06 -0.30 2.12
N PHE A 188 -12.66 -0.29 3.39
CA PHE A 188 -12.32 -1.50 4.15
C PHE A 188 -13.48 -2.06 4.99
N TYR A 189 -14.67 -1.45 4.87
CA TYR A 189 -15.87 -1.99 5.50
C TYR A 189 -16.07 -3.43 5.01
N ASP A 190 -16.26 -4.31 5.96
CA ASP A 190 -16.15 -5.76 5.83
C ASP A 190 -16.55 -6.33 4.47
N VAL A 191 -15.56 -6.83 3.80
CA VAL A 191 -15.75 -7.68 2.64
C VAL A 191 -15.48 -9.12 3.10
N PRO A 192 -16.54 -9.87 3.45
CA PRO A 192 -16.40 -11.13 4.19
C PRO A 192 -16.00 -12.32 3.33
N PHE A 193 -15.68 -12.18 2.03
CA PHE A 193 -15.38 -13.33 1.18
C PHE A 193 -14.24 -13.12 0.20
N HIS A 194 -13.64 -14.24 -0.18
CA HIS A 194 -12.63 -14.27 -1.24
C HIS A 194 -13.25 -13.77 -2.56
N GLY A 195 -12.52 -12.88 -3.23
CA GLY A 195 -12.95 -12.36 -4.53
C GLY A 195 -13.99 -11.24 -4.48
N ALA A 196 -14.19 -10.59 -3.33
CA ALA A 196 -15.16 -9.52 -3.16
C ALA A 196 -15.00 -8.32 -4.11
N TYR A 197 -13.80 -8.11 -4.63
CA TYR A 197 -13.52 -7.10 -5.68
C TYR A 197 -13.40 -7.71 -7.08
N GLY A 198 -13.52 -9.03 -7.20
CA GLY A 198 -13.68 -9.69 -8.49
C GLY A 198 -15.16 -9.65 -8.87
N SER A 199 -15.47 -9.33 -10.10
CA SER A 199 -16.83 -9.48 -10.62
C SER A 199 -17.28 -10.93 -10.43
N SER A 200 -17.89 -11.22 -9.31
CA SER A 200 -18.69 -12.40 -9.13
C SER A 200 -19.97 -12.17 -9.91
N THR A 201 -19.93 -12.45 -11.16
CA THR A 201 -21.16 -12.83 -11.85
C THR A 201 -21.47 -14.25 -11.41
N PRO A 202 -22.70 -14.52 -10.99
CA PRO A 202 -23.18 -15.85 -10.67
C PRO A 202 -23.10 -16.78 -11.87
#